data_04cd704ac6316d73b2f61ec58e657806
#
_entry.id   04cd704ac6316d73b2f61ec58e657806
#
_cell.length_a   1.000
_cell.length_b   1.000
_cell.length_c   1.000
_cell.angle_alpha   90.00
_cell.angle_beta   90.00
_cell.angle_gamma   90.00
#
_symmetry.space_group_name_H-M   'P 1'
#
loop_
_entity.id
_entity.type
_entity.pdbx_description
1 polymer ?
#
loop_
_entity_poly.entity_id
_entity_poly.type
_entity_poly.pdbx_seq_one_letter_code
_entity_poly.pdbx_strand_id
1 'polypeptide(L)'
;MTVNQNQDRFFGKPVVEFRMGDTIADPASVRTTVYRLAQDYDSAESQRELLDAFLAQVDMSSLDALVIGAWSEAHDESPQEYIDALIERRGELGALRALFVGDMTYEDCEISWIIQCGGYNALLDAFPMLQILRIRGSTQLELKPIAHEFLEEFAVECGGLPSAIVDALAGSTLPALRRLELWLGDDNYGFDGNTETYAKLLAAIKPQRLDYLGLRNAQISDELAVFLAAQPWLGELKTLDLSMGTIGDVGAQALLDSPYVKTLQTLDLSHHYIGDDLQNKLKTLPCRVVLDDPQDAEETDGDRYVEVAE
;
A
#
# COMPACT_ATOMS: atom_id res chain seq x y z
N MET A 1 1.77 2.70 16.68
CA MET A 1 0.56 3.46 16.28
C MET A 1 -0.23 2.62 15.30
N THR A 2 -1.42 3.04 14.96
CA THR A 2 -2.40 2.26 14.17
C THR A 2 -2.91 3.11 13.03
N VAL A 3 -3.52 2.51 12.03
CA VAL A 3 -4.17 3.25 10.93
C VAL A 3 -5.45 3.90 11.44
N ASN A 4 -5.43 5.22 11.63
CA ASN A 4 -6.51 5.96 12.27
C ASN A 4 -7.47 6.64 11.28
N GLN A 5 -7.16 6.62 9.98
CA GLN A 5 -7.95 7.33 8.97
C GLN A 5 -8.07 6.50 7.70
N ASN A 6 -9.27 6.49 7.15
CA ASN A 6 -9.50 6.01 5.79
C ASN A 6 -8.96 7.00 4.77
N GLN A 7 -8.81 6.54 3.53
CA GLN A 7 -8.44 7.42 2.42
C GLN A 7 -9.58 8.41 2.15
N ASP A 8 -9.28 9.70 2.22
CA ASP A 8 -10.20 10.79 1.85
C ASP A 8 -10.20 11.09 0.34
N ARG A 9 -9.16 10.64 -0.36
CA ARG A 9 -9.01 10.77 -1.81
C ARG A 9 -8.40 9.50 -2.40
N PHE A 10 -8.96 9.05 -3.54
CA PHE A 10 -8.42 7.95 -4.32
C PHE A 10 -8.61 8.23 -5.81
N PHE A 11 -7.67 7.83 -6.65
CA PHE A 11 -7.68 8.08 -8.10
C PHE A 11 -8.00 9.56 -8.47
N GLY A 12 -7.43 10.49 -7.72
CA GLY A 12 -7.60 11.94 -7.92
C GLY A 12 -8.95 12.52 -7.47
N LYS A 13 -9.87 11.70 -6.96
CA LYS A 13 -11.24 12.08 -6.56
C LYS A 13 -11.42 11.98 -5.04
N PRO A 14 -12.38 12.73 -4.46
CA PRO A 14 -12.79 12.51 -3.08
C PRO A 14 -13.43 11.13 -2.93
N VAL A 15 -13.23 10.52 -1.75
CA VAL A 15 -13.86 9.26 -1.36
C VAL A 15 -15.07 9.55 -0.49
N VAL A 16 -16.19 8.88 -0.77
CA VAL A 16 -17.43 8.94 0.02
C VAL A 16 -17.86 7.52 0.37
N GLU A 17 -18.24 7.31 1.61
CA GLU A 17 -18.71 6.02 2.08
C GLU A 17 -20.09 5.70 1.52
N PHE A 18 -20.32 4.43 1.21
CA PHE A 18 -21.60 3.86 0.84
C PHE A 18 -21.85 2.60 1.67
N ARG A 19 -23.00 2.56 2.32
CA ARG A 19 -23.49 1.45 3.13
C ARG A 19 -24.81 0.92 2.60
N MET A 20 -25.21 -0.26 3.03
CA MET A 20 -26.51 -0.82 2.67
C MET A 20 -27.63 0.13 3.11
N GLY A 21 -28.54 0.43 2.15
CA GLY A 21 -29.65 1.37 2.35
C GLY A 21 -29.35 2.82 1.97
N ASP A 22 -28.12 3.18 1.68
CA ASP A 22 -27.80 4.51 1.16
C ASP A 22 -28.37 4.71 -0.25
N THR A 23 -28.60 5.98 -0.59
CA THR A 23 -29.14 6.37 -1.90
C THR A 23 -28.20 7.31 -2.62
N ILE A 24 -27.86 6.98 -3.86
CA ILE A 24 -27.05 7.82 -4.76
C ILE A 24 -28.00 8.59 -5.66
N ALA A 25 -28.10 9.90 -5.42
CA ALA A 25 -29.05 10.77 -6.15
C ALA A 25 -28.69 10.94 -7.64
N ASP A 26 -27.38 10.95 -7.97
CA ASP A 26 -26.88 11.08 -9.34
C ASP A 26 -26.03 9.86 -9.69
N PRO A 27 -26.52 8.95 -10.57
CA PRO A 27 -25.73 7.81 -11.02
C PRO A 27 -24.40 8.16 -11.70
N ALA A 28 -24.26 9.37 -12.25
CA ALA A 28 -23.04 9.84 -12.90
C ALA A 28 -22.01 10.40 -11.91
N SER A 29 -22.32 10.49 -10.60
CA SER A 29 -21.41 10.98 -9.56
C SER A 29 -20.10 10.19 -9.48
N VAL A 30 -20.08 8.93 -9.92
CA VAL A 30 -18.84 8.09 -10.00
C VAL A 30 -17.75 8.71 -10.88
N ARG A 31 -18.09 9.68 -11.75
CA ARG A 31 -17.10 10.41 -12.57
C ARG A 31 -16.26 11.38 -11.73
N THR A 32 -16.78 11.86 -10.63
CA THR A 32 -16.16 12.89 -9.77
C THR A 32 -15.90 12.43 -8.34
N THR A 33 -16.46 11.29 -7.96
CA THR A 33 -16.41 10.73 -6.61
C THR A 33 -16.07 9.24 -6.69
N VAL A 34 -15.23 8.78 -5.79
CA VAL A 34 -15.01 7.35 -5.56
C VAL A 34 -15.87 6.94 -4.38
N TYR A 35 -16.53 5.80 -4.49
CA TYR A 35 -17.28 5.26 -3.37
C TYR A 35 -16.46 4.20 -2.65
N ARG A 36 -16.49 4.25 -1.31
CA ARG A 36 -15.99 3.22 -0.41
C ARG A 36 -17.16 2.41 0.11
N LEU A 37 -17.25 1.15 -0.28
CA LEU A 37 -18.25 0.22 0.23
C LEU A 37 -17.82 -0.23 1.63
N ALA A 38 -18.69 -0.04 2.62
CA ALA A 38 -18.39 -0.42 4.00
C ALA A 38 -19.58 -1.11 4.66
N GLN A 39 -19.31 -2.16 5.42
CA GLN A 39 -20.24 -2.87 6.27
C GLN A 39 -19.91 -2.58 7.74
N ASP A 40 -20.91 -2.68 8.61
CA ASP A 40 -20.66 -2.76 10.04
C ASP A 40 -20.13 -4.15 10.41
N TYR A 41 -19.53 -4.28 11.59
CA TYR A 41 -18.90 -5.52 12.05
C TYR A 41 -19.83 -6.75 11.99
N ASP A 42 -21.11 -6.57 12.34
CA ASP A 42 -22.14 -7.61 12.40
C ASP A 42 -23.25 -7.42 11.34
N SER A 43 -22.87 -6.87 10.19
CA SER A 43 -23.81 -6.66 9.08
C SER A 43 -24.48 -7.97 8.64
N ALA A 44 -25.79 -7.90 8.41
CA ALA A 44 -26.55 -9.06 7.97
C ALA A 44 -26.48 -9.32 6.45
N GLU A 45 -26.20 -8.25 5.68
CA GLU A 45 -26.03 -8.36 4.23
C GLU A 45 -24.66 -8.94 3.87
N SER A 46 -24.61 -9.72 2.82
CA SER A 46 -23.35 -10.21 2.25
C SER A 46 -22.58 -9.11 1.51
N GLN A 47 -21.29 -9.31 1.30
CA GLN A 47 -20.43 -8.44 0.48
C GLN A 47 -21.02 -8.28 -0.92
N ARG A 48 -21.54 -9.36 -1.53
CA ARG A 48 -22.18 -9.34 -2.84
C ARG A 48 -23.45 -8.49 -2.83
N GLU A 49 -24.29 -8.61 -1.83
CA GLU A 49 -25.53 -7.81 -1.72
C GLU A 49 -25.24 -6.33 -1.64
N LEU A 50 -24.22 -5.92 -0.86
CA LEU A 50 -23.81 -4.51 -0.77
C LEU A 50 -23.27 -4.01 -2.12
N LEU A 51 -22.39 -4.78 -2.78
CA LEU A 51 -21.87 -4.42 -4.11
C LEU A 51 -23.01 -4.30 -5.13
N ASP A 52 -23.95 -5.24 -5.15
CA ASP A 52 -25.10 -5.21 -6.06
C ASP A 52 -26.01 -4.02 -5.81
N ALA A 53 -26.26 -3.68 -4.54
CA ALA A 53 -27.05 -2.51 -4.15
C ALA A 53 -26.39 -1.20 -4.60
N PHE A 54 -25.04 -1.11 -4.52
CA PHE A 54 -24.29 0.02 -5.04
C PHE A 54 -24.34 0.09 -6.56
N LEU A 55 -24.01 -1.00 -7.26
CA LEU A 55 -23.93 -1.03 -8.72
C LEU A 55 -25.28 -0.76 -9.39
N ALA A 56 -26.40 -1.10 -8.73
CA ALA A 56 -27.75 -0.78 -9.21
C ALA A 56 -28.06 0.74 -9.24
N GLN A 57 -27.28 1.56 -8.53
CA GLN A 57 -27.52 3.00 -8.39
C GLN A 57 -26.56 3.87 -9.20
N VAL A 58 -25.52 3.30 -9.81
CA VAL A 58 -24.45 4.06 -10.49
C VAL A 58 -24.39 3.76 -11.99
N ASP A 59 -23.81 4.69 -12.75
CA ASP A 59 -23.43 4.46 -14.15
C ASP A 59 -22.16 3.60 -14.20
N MET A 60 -22.31 2.27 -14.22
CA MET A 60 -21.21 1.30 -14.25
C MET A 60 -20.25 1.54 -15.44
N SER A 61 -20.73 2.06 -16.56
CA SER A 61 -19.88 2.35 -17.71
C SER A 61 -18.89 3.50 -17.48
N SER A 62 -19.13 4.28 -16.41
CA SER A 62 -18.28 5.41 -15.99
C SER A 62 -17.57 5.15 -14.64
N LEU A 63 -17.77 3.98 -14.03
CA LEU A 63 -17.14 3.61 -12.76
C LEU A 63 -15.67 3.26 -13.01
N ASP A 64 -14.78 4.21 -12.82
CA ASP A 64 -13.34 4.07 -13.06
C ASP A 64 -12.52 3.76 -11.79
N ALA A 65 -13.08 3.98 -10.60
CA ALA A 65 -12.42 3.69 -9.33
C ALA A 65 -13.41 3.23 -8.27
N LEU A 66 -12.99 2.27 -7.45
CA LEU A 66 -13.76 1.73 -6.33
C LEU A 66 -12.86 1.47 -5.14
N VAL A 67 -13.37 1.68 -3.94
CA VAL A 67 -12.75 1.30 -2.68
C VAL A 67 -13.66 0.30 -1.97
N ILE A 68 -13.09 -0.83 -1.56
CA ILE A 68 -13.69 -1.77 -0.62
C ILE A 68 -13.13 -1.41 0.75
N GLY A 69 -13.99 -0.91 1.63
CA GLY A 69 -13.66 -0.56 3.01
C GLY A 69 -13.81 -1.75 3.95
N ALA A 70 -14.41 -1.52 5.11
CA ALA A 70 -14.68 -2.58 6.07
C ALA A 70 -15.72 -3.58 5.51
N TRP A 71 -15.47 -4.86 5.74
CA TRP A 71 -16.46 -5.92 5.58
C TRP A 71 -16.75 -6.56 6.94
N SER A 72 -17.91 -7.19 7.05
CA SER A 72 -18.34 -7.87 8.28
C SER A 72 -17.30 -8.92 8.70
N GLU A 73 -16.97 -8.94 9.99
CA GLU A 73 -16.04 -9.92 10.59
C GLU A 73 -14.69 -10.03 9.86
N ALA A 74 -14.07 -8.88 9.50
CA ALA A 74 -12.84 -8.82 8.69
C ALA A 74 -11.62 -9.59 9.28
N HIS A 75 -11.68 -9.94 10.56
CA HIS A 75 -10.68 -10.79 11.24
C HIS A 75 -10.97 -12.30 11.09
N ASP A 76 -12.15 -12.71 10.60
CA ASP A 76 -12.55 -14.10 10.35
C ASP A 76 -12.91 -14.33 8.88
N GLU A 77 -13.43 -13.32 8.18
CA GLU A 77 -13.90 -13.38 6.81
C GLU A 77 -12.97 -12.63 5.85
N SER A 78 -12.90 -13.11 4.61
CA SER A 78 -12.08 -12.52 3.56
C SER A 78 -12.93 -11.69 2.57
N PRO A 79 -12.34 -10.78 1.77
CA PRO A 79 -13.06 -10.04 0.72
C PRO A 79 -13.31 -10.88 -0.55
N GLN A 80 -13.19 -12.21 -0.49
CA GLN A 80 -13.28 -13.07 -1.67
C GLN A 80 -14.61 -12.91 -2.41
N GLU A 81 -15.71 -12.71 -1.69
CA GLU A 81 -17.03 -12.54 -2.32
C GLU A 81 -17.12 -11.24 -3.12
N TYR A 82 -16.51 -10.13 -2.65
CA TYR A 82 -16.36 -8.91 -3.45
C TYR A 82 -15.54 -9.16 -4.72
N ILE A 83 -14.38 -9.85 -4.58
CA ILE A 83 -13.48 -10.13 -5.70
C ILE A 83 -14.20 -10.98 -6.77
N ASP A 84 -14.90 -12.04 -6.36
CA ASP A 84 -15.64 -12.91 -7.27
C ASP A 84 -16.77 -12.15 -7.98
N ALA A 85 -17.52 -11.33 -7.25
CA ALA A 85 -18.62 -10.53 -7.80
C ALA A 85 -18.12 -9.48 -8.80
N LEU A 86 -16.98 -8.83 -8.55
CA LEU A 86 -16.35 -7.91 -9.49
C LEU A 86 -15.93 -8.66 -10.78
N ILE A 87 -15.29 -9.83 -10.64
CA ILE A 87 -14.87 -10.65 -11.81
C ILE A 87 -16.06 -11.07 -12.65
N GLU A 88 -17.16 -11.49 -12.04
CA GLU A 88 -18.38 -11.86 -12.74
C GLU A 88 -18.94 -10.70 -13.58
N ARG A 89 -18.87 -9.47 -13.05
CA ARG A 89 -19.38 -8.24 -13.68
C ARG A 89 -18.36 -7.51 -14.57
N ARG A 90 -17.19 -8.09 -14.85
CA ARG A 90 -16.12 -7.44 -15.64
C ARG A 90 -16.58 -6.85 -16.97
N GLY A 91 -17.61 -7.45 -17.60
CA GLY A 91 -18.16 -6.95 -18.87
C GLY A 91 -18.93 -5.63 -18.73
N GLU A 92 -19.46 -5.34 -17.55
CA GLU A 92 -20.18 -4.11 -17.21
C GLU A 92 -19.25 -3.03 -16.64
N LEU A 93 -18.15 -3.46 -16.00
CA LEU A 93 -17.16 -2.63 -15.31
C LEU A 93 -15.91 -2.33 -16.16
N GLY A 94 -16.05 -2.28 -17.49
CA GLY A 94 -14.92 -2.07 -18.39
C GLY A 94 -14.19 -0.73 -18.23
N ALA A 95 -14.78 0.23 -17.51
CA ALA A 95 -14.16 1.51 -17.17
C ALA A 95 -13.22 1.43 -15.96
N LEU A 96 -13.26 0.37 -15.15
CA LEU A 96 -12.50 0.28 -13.90
C LEU A 96 -10.98 0.37 -14.15
N ARG A 97 -10.33 1.28 -13.46
CA ARG A 97 -8.90 1.59 -13.54
C ARG A 97 -8.21 1.54 -12.19
N ALA A 98 -8.93 1.73 -11.09
CA ALA A 98 -8.34 1.79 -9.75
C ALA A 98 -9.21 1.02 -8.76
N LEU A 99 -8.57 0.15 -7.98
CA LEU A 99 -9.20 -0.59 -6.91
C LEU A 99 -8.32 -0.54 -5.66
N PHE A 100 -8.94 -0.23 -4.53
CA PHE A 100 -8.35 -0.38 -3.21
C PHE A 100 -9.22 -1.33 -2.39
N VAL A 101 -8.63 -2.38 -1.82
CA VAL A 101 -9.31 -3.38 -1.00
C VAL A 101 -8.75 -3.35 0.42
N GLY A 102 -9.62 -3.17 1.40
CA GLY A 102 -9.28 -3.16 2.82
C GLY A 102 -9.01 -1.75 3.37
N ASP A 103 -9.61 -0.68 2.82
CA ASP A 103 -9.48 0.66 3.40
C ASP A 103 -10.23 0.74 4.73
N MET A 104 -9.62 0.15 5.75
CA MET A 104 -10.10 0.06 7.14
C MET A 104 -9.23 0.89 8.06
N THR A 105 -9.83 1.38 9.14
CA THR A 105 -9.12 1.94 10.28
C THR A 105 -8.96 0.88 11.38
N TYR A 106 -8.19 1.21 12.39
CA TYR A 106 -8.06 0.38 13.59
C TYR A 106 -9.43 0.12 14.29
N GLU A 107 -10.36 1.07 14.19
CA GLU A 107 -11.71 0.90 14.76
C GLU A 107 -12.52 -0.17 14.01
N ASP A 108 -12.24 -0.38 12.72
CA ASP A 108 -12.89 -1.41 11.91
C ASP A 108 -12.23 -2.79 12.12
N CYS A 109 -10.91 -2.85 11.99
CA CYS A 109 -10.09 -4.04 12.19
C CYS A 109 -8.61 -3.65 12.28
N GLU A 110 -7.88 -4.21 13.23
CA GLU A 110 -6.42 -4.06 13.31
C GLU A 110 -5.76 -4.60 12.04
N ILE A 111 -4.80 -3.86 11.48
CA ILE A 111 -4.26 -4.12 10.13
C ILE A 111 -3.70 -5.53 9.95
N SER A 112 -3.08 -6.09 10.99
CA SER A 112 -2.50 -7.44 10.98
C SER A 112 -3.54 -8.56 11.08
N TRP A 113 -4.78 -8.23 11.45
CA TRP A 113 -5.89 -9.17 11.55
C TRP A 113 -6.83 -9.11 10.35
N ILE A 114 -6.65 -8.15 9.43
CA ILE A 114 -7.42 -8.08 8.19
C ILE A 114 -7.11 -9.30 7.34
N ILE A 115 -8.07 -10.21 7.23
CA ILE A 115 -7.95 -11.40 6.37
C ILE A 115 -8.13 -10.98 4.91
N GLN A 116 -7.18 -11.36 4.07
CA GLN A 116 -7.21 -11.19 2.62
C GLN A 116 -7.52 -12.52 1.90
N CYS A 117 -7.33 -12.59 0.59
CA CYS A 117 -7.64 -13.76 -0.22
C CYS A 117 -6.64 -13.99 -1.35
N GLY A 118 -6.83 -15.09 -2.08
CA GLY A 118 -6.02 -15.47 -3.25
C GLY A 118 -6.58 -15.02 -4.61
N GLY A 119 -7.67 -14.25 -4.63
CA GLY A 119 -8.41 -13.90 -5.86
C GLY A 119 -7.74 -12.84 -6.76
N TYR A 120 -6.68 -12.18 -6.32
CA TYR A 120 -6.12 -11.00 -7.00
C TYR A 120 -5.52 -11.25 -8.38
N ASN A 121 -4.91 -12.42 -8.61
CA ASN A 121 -4.45 -12.76 -9.97
C ASN A 121 -5.62 -12.89 -10.96
N ALA A 122 -6.71 -13.56 -10.56
CA ALA A 122 -7.91 -13.67 -11.39
C ALA A 122 -8.60 -12.31 -11.61
N LEU A 123 -8.58 -11.43 -10.59
CA LEU A 123 -9.07 -10.06 -10.71
C LEU A 123 -8.25 -9.27 -11.74
N LEU A 124 -6.92 -9.31 -11.68
CA LEU A 124 -6.04 -8.63 -12.63
C LEU A 124 -6.22 -9.16 -14.05
N ASP A 125 -6.40 -10.46 -14.23
CA ASP A 125 -6.73 -11.07 -15.53
C ASP A 125 -8.10 -10.61 -16.06
N ALA A 126 -9.08 -10.40 -15.18
CA ALA A 126 -10.42 -9.94 -15.52
C ALA A 126 -10.47 -8.45 -15.89
N PHE A 127 -9.55 -7.64 -15.33
CA PHE A 127 -9.47 -6.20 -15.54
C PHE A 127 -8.12 -5.80 -16.15
N PRO A 128 -7.84 -6.16 -17.40
CA PRO A 128 -6.53 -5.94 -18.04
C PRO A 128 -6.15 -4.45 -18.23
N MET A 129 -7.08 -3.53 -18.00
CA MET A 129 -6.86 -2.08 -18.06
C MET A 129 -6.74 -1.44 -16.68
N LEU A 130 -6.66 -2.23 -15.60
CA LEU A 130 -6.48 -1.71 -14.25
C LEU A 130 -5.11 -1.02 -14.16
N GLN A 131 -5.08 0.16 -13.55
CA GLN A 131 -3.87 0.98 -13.40
C GLN A 131 -3.37 0.98 -11.94
N ILE A 132 -4.29 0.89 -10.98
CA ILE A 132 -3.98 0.95 -9.55
C ILE A 132 -4.62 -0.24 -8.84
N LEU A 133 -3.80 -0.98 -8.11
CA LEU A 133 -4.26 -1.97 -7.13
C LEU A 133 -3.58 -1.71 -5.79
N ARG A 134 -4.38 -1.39 -4.76
CA ARG A 134 -3.94 -1.29 -3.36
C ARG A 134 -4.66 -2.33 -2.53
N ILE A 135 -3.93 -2.93 -1.61
CA ILE A 135 -4.43 -3.97 -0.71
C ILE A 135 -3.97 -3.60 0.70
N ARG A 136 -4.88 -3.56 1.68
CA ARG A 136 -4.53 -3.41 3.09
C ARG A 136 -4.88 -4.69 3.84
N GLY A 137 -3.93 -5.18 4.63
CA GLY A 137 -3.91 -6.49 5.26
C GLY A 137 -3.08 -7.50 4.47
N SER A 138 -2.41 -8.41 5.17
CA SER A 138 -1.58 -9.47 4.56
C SER A 138 -1.93 -10.87 5.05
N THR A 139 -2.77 -11.00 6.08
CA THR A 139 -3.19 -12.29 6.60
C THR A 139 -3.97 -13.05 5.53
N GLN A 140 -3.54 -14.26 5.20
CA GLN A 140 -4.06 -15.10 4.09
C GLN A 140 -3.98 -14.44 2.69
N LEU A 141 -3.20 -13.38 2.52
CA LEU A 141 -2.96 -12.83 1.19
C LEU A 141 -2.14 -13.83 0.36
N GLU A 142 -2.68 -14.26 -0.75
CA GLU A 142 -1.98 -15.09 -1.72
C GLU A 142 -1.80 -14.33 -3.04
N LEU A 143 -0.58 -14.32 -3.53
CA LEU A 143 -0.24 -13.71 -4.81
C LEU A 143 0.69 -14.65 -5.58
N LYS A 144 0.40 -14.83 -6.85
CA LYS A 144 1.29 -15.47 -7.82
C LYS A 144 1.95 -14.40 -8.70
N PRO A 145 3.04 -14.72 -9.43
CA PRO A 145 3.59 -13.79 -10.38
C PRO A 145 2.53 -13.17 -11.29
N ILE A 146 2.55 -11.85 -11.40
CA ILE A 146 1.58 -11.04 -12.16
C ILE A 146 2.17 -10.74 -13.54
N ALA A 147 1.35 -10.85 -14.59
CA ALA A 147 1.64 -10.33 -15.93
C ALA A 147 0.55 -9.30 -16.29
N HIS A 148 0.86 -7.99 -16.20
CA HIS A 148 -0.13 -6.96 -16.42
C HIS A 148 0.48 -5.72 -17.10
N GLU A 149 -0.02 -5.38 -18.29
CA GLU A 149 0.58 -4.36 -19.15
C GLU A 149 0.34 -2.92 -18.67
N PHE A 150 -0.75 -2.67 -17.94
CA PHE A 150 -1.21 -1.31 -17.60
C PHE A 150 -1.17 -0.98 -16.12
N LEU A 151 -0.71 -1.90 -15.25
CA LEU A 151 -0.63 -1.63 -13.82
C LEU A 151 0.50 -0.64 -13.54
N GLU A 152 0.14 0.57 -13.14
CA GLU A 152 1.05 1.69 -12.88
C GLU A 152 1.40 1.81 -11.40
N GLU A 153 0.47 1.43 -10.51
CA GLU A 153 0.64 1.45 -9.06
C GLU A 153 0.24 0.10 -8.45
N PHE A 154 1.13 -0.43 -7.61
CA PHE A 154 0.85 -1.58 -6.76
C PHE A 154 1.27 -1.26 -5.33
N ALA A 155 0.36 -1.49 -4.37
CA ALA A 155 0.63 -1.26 -2.95
C ALA A 155 0.08 -2.41 -2.09
N VAL A 156 0.87 -2.79 -1.08
CA VAL A 156 0.42 -3.64 0.04
C VAL A 156 0.75 -2.93 1.35
N GLU A 157 -0.28 -2.64 2.12
CA GLU A 157 -0.22 -1.98 3.41
C GLU A 157 -0.52 -3.02 4.50
N CYS A 158 0.44 -3.31 5.38
CA CYS A 158 0.24 -4.33 6.42
C CYS A 158 1.20 -4.15 7.61
N GLY A 159 0.92 -4.84 8.70
CA GLY A 159 1.79 -4.89 9.87
C GLY A 159 2.94 -5.89 9.75
N GLY A 160 2.87 -6.84 8.80
CA GLY A 160 3.94 -7.80 8.48
C GLY A 160 3.78 -8.39 7.10
N LEU A 161 4.70 -8.10 6.18
CA LEU A 161 4.64 -8.55 4.78
C LEU A 161 5.39 -9.88 4.62
N PRO A 162 4.69 -10.98 4.25
CA PRO A 162 5.34 -12.25 3.96
C PRO A 162 6.26 -12.15 2.73
N SER A 163 7.46 -12.72 2.82
CA SER A 163 8.43 -12.77 1.70
C SER A 163 7.87 -13.46 0.45
N ALA A 164 6.92 -14.38 0.60
CA ALA A 164 6.22 -15.01 -0.52
C ALA A 164 5.54 -14.00 -1.46
N ILE A 165 4.99 -12.90 -0.93
CA ILE A 165 4.39 -11.81 -1.71
C ILE A 165 5.49 -11.07 -2.50
N VAL A 166 6.62 -10.82 -1.84
CA VAL A 166 7.80 -10.16 -2.47
C VAL A 166 8.38 -11.03 -3.59
N ASP A 167 8.49 -12.35 -3.37
CA ASP A 167 8.94 -13.30 -4.38
C ASP A 167 7.97 -13.37 -5.59
N ALA A 168 6.67 -13.33 -5.35
CA ALA A 168 5.67 -13.27 -6.43
C ALA A 168 5.85 -12.00 -7.27
N LEU A 169 6.07 -10.84 -6.63
CA LEU A 169 6.33 -9.58 -7.32
C LEU A 169 7.65 -9.64 -8.10
N ALA A 170 8.70 -10.24 -7.54
CA ALA A 170 9.97 -10.44 -8.23
C ALA A 170 9.83 -11.31 -9.49
N GLY A 171 8.88 -12.25 -9.51
CA GLY A 171 8.54 -13.07 -10.68
C GLY A 171 7.60 -12.39 -11.69
N SER A 172 7.15 -11.17 -11.41
CA SER A 172 6.10 -10.49 -12.19
C SER A 172 6.64 -9.72 -13.39
N THR A 173 5.75 -9.45 -14.36
CA THR A 173 6.02 -8.61 -15.53
C THR A 173 5.04 -7.43 -15.51
N LEU A 174 5.53 -6.27 -15.07
CA LEU A 174 4.75 -5.04 -14.87
C LEU A 174 5.43 -3.87 -15.62
N PRO A 175 5.34 -3.80 -16.96
CA PRO A 175 6.10 -2.82 -17.76
C PRO A 175 5.67 -1.37 -17.51
N ALA A 176 4.43 -1.14 -17.08
CA ALA A 176 3.89 0.19 -16.80
C ALA A 176 4.14 0.65 -15.36
N LEU A 177 4.69 -0.19 -14.47
CA LEU A 177 4.82 0.12 -13.05
C LEU A 177 5.68 1.38 -12.84
N ARG A 178 5.10 2.36 -12.12
CA ARG A 178 5.69 3.65 -11.75
C ARG A 178 5.73 3.87 -10.26
N ARG A 179 4.82 3.25 -9.52
CA ARG A 179 4.71 3.37 -8.08
C ARG A 179 4.62 1.99 -7.44
N LEU A 180 5.58 1.68 -6.60
CA LEU A 180 5.57 0.51 -5.73
C LEU A 180 5.60 0.96 -4.28
N GLU A 181 4.64 0.51 -3.48
CA GLU A 181 4.57 0.78 -2.05
C GLU A 181 4.34 -0.52 -1.29
N LEU A 182 5.26 -0.85 -0.41
CA LEU A 182 5.19 -2.03 0.45
C LEU A 182 5.43 -1.59 1.89
N TRP A 183 4.49 -1.92 2.79
CA TRP A 183 4.70 -1.79 4.22
C TRP A 183 5.21 -3.14 4.72
N LEU A 184 6.44 -3.14 5.24
CA LEU A 184 7.13 -4.38 5.56
C LEU A 184 6.70 -4.95 6.90
N GLY A 185 6.54 -4.06 7.90
CA GLY A 185 6.11 -4.41 9.23
C GLY A 185 7.19 -5.08 10.08
N ASP A 186 6.72 -5.90 11.00
CA ASP A 186 7.46 -6.51 12.10
C ASP A 186 7.33 -8.04 12.05
N ASP A 187 8.35 -8.77 12.53
CA ASP A 187 8.39 -10.24 12.48
C ASP A 187 7.35 -10.92 13.39
N ASN A 188 6.87 -10.23 14.43
CA ASN A 188 5.77 -10.73 15.26
C ASN A 188 4.44 -10.79 14.49
N TYR A 189 4.32 -10.03 13.39
CA TYR A 189 3.11 -9.93 12.57
C TYR A 189 3.27 -10.52 11.15
N GLY A 190 4.29 -11.36 10.95
CA GLY A 190 4.45 -12.14 9.72
C GLY A 190 5.48 -11.61 8.73
N PHE A 191 6.22 -10.54 9.07
CA PHE A 191 7.38 -10.15 8.28
C PHE A 191 8.50 -11.20 8.44
N ASP A 192 8.95 -11.78 7.34
CA ASP A 192 10.02 -12.79 7.29
C ASP A 192 11.07 -12.48 6.20
N GLY A 193 11.02 -11.26 5.65
CA GLY A 193 11.95 -10.78 4.65
C GLY A 193 13.28 -10.30 5.24
N ASN A 194 14.24 -10.07 4.35
CA ASN A 194 15.53 -9.45 4.67
C ASN A 194 16.01 -8.60 3.49
N THR A 195 17.14 -7.92 3.63
CA THR A 195 17.70 -7.06 2.57
C THR A 195 17.90 -7.81 1.23
N GLU A 196 18.26 -9.11 1.25
CA GLU A 196 18.42 -9.91 0.04
C GLU A 196 17.09 -10.13 -0.69
N THR A 197 16.00 -10.31 0.05
CA THR A 197 14.63 -10.43 -0.50
C THR A 197 14.28 -9.20 -1.34
N TYR A 198 14.51 -8.00 -0.80
CA TYR A 198 14.23 -6.75 -1.51
C TYR A 198 15.24 -6.44 -2.61
N ALA A 199 16.50 -6.84 -2.45
CA ALA A 199 17.49 -6.74 -3.53
C ALA A 199 17.08 -7.56 -4.76
N LYS A 200 16.55 -8.77 -4.57
CA LYS A 200 16.01 -9.62 -5.67
C LYS A 200 14.80 -8.97 -6.34
N LEU A 201 13.85 -8.48 -5.55
CA LEU A 201 12.69 -7.76 -6.07
C LEU A 201 13.11 -6.58 -6.94
N LEU A 202 13.94 -5.69 -6.40
CA LEU A 202 14.38 -4.47 -7.10
C LEU A 202 15.18 -4.78 -8.37
N ALA A 203 16.01 -5.84 -8.37
CA ALA A 203 16.69 -6.28 -9.57
C ALA A 203 15.72 -6.75 -10.67
N ALA A 204 14.60 -7.37 -10.30
CA ALA A 204 13.62 -7.93 -11.22
C ALA A 204 12.69 -6.86 -11.84
N ILE A 205 12.17 -5.93 -11.02
CA ILE A 205 11.17 -4.93 -11.45
C ILE A 205 11.79 -3.74 -12.22
N LYS A 206 13.12 -3.66 -12.34
CA LYS A 206 13.83 -2.54 -13.00
C LYS A 206 13.48 -1.18 -12.37
N PRO A 207 13.94 -0.90 -11.15
CA PRO A 207 13.53 0.25 -10.34
C PRO A 207 13.81 1.61 -10.97
N GLN A 208 14.71 1.69 -11.96
CA GLN A 208 14.95 2.90 -12.75
C GLN A 208 13.73 3.39 -13.55
N ARG A 209 12.66 2.62 -13.59
CA ARG A 209 11.38 3.03 -14.20
C ARG A 209 10.39 3.59 -13.18
N LEU A 210 10.65 3.41 -11.89
CA LEU A 210 9.78 3.91 -10.85
C LEU A 210 9.95 5.42 -10.68
N ASP A 211 8.83 6.09 -10.46
CA ASP A 211 8.79 7.45 -9.96
C ASP A 211 8.79 7.49 -8.41
N TYR A 212 8.20 6.45 -7.80
CA TYR A 212 8.09 6.31 -6.35
C TYR A 212 8.42 4.87 -5.92
N LEU A 213 9.24 4.75 -4.90
CA LEU A 213 9.49 3.51 -4.18
C LEU A 213 9.27 3.76 -2.69
N GLY A 214 8.28 3.09 -2.10
CA GLY A 214 8.04 3.03 -0.66
C GLY A 214 8.37 1.62 -0.14
N LEU A 215 9.37 1.53 0.73
CA LEU A 215 9.64 0.37 1.58
C LEU A 215 9.43 0.83 3.02
N ARG A 216 8.16 1.02 3.35
CA ARG A 216 7.71 1.69 4.56
C ARG A 216 7.50 0.72 5.70
N ASN A 217 7.36 1.28 6.89
CA ASN A 217 6.98 0.51 8.08
C ASN A 217 7.92 -0.68 8.34
N ALA A 218 9.23 -0.51 8.12
CA ALA A 218 10.20 -1.61 8.11
C ALA A 218 10.96 -1.73 9.42
N GLN A 219 10.96 -2.90 10.05
CA GLN A 219 11.86 -3.18 11.18
C GLN A 219 13.34 -3.25 10.76
N ILE A 220 13.64 -3.45 9.47
CA ILE A 220 14.99 -3.50 8.91
C ILE A 220 15.36 -2.21 8.15
N SER A 221 14.86 -1.05 8.60
CA SER A 221 15.04 0.22 7.88
C SER A 221 16.49 0.65 7.71
N ASP A 222 17.35 0.44 8.70
CA ASP A 222 18.76 0.81 8.60
C ASP A 222 19.47 -0.02 7.52
N GLU A 223 19.27 -1.33 7.49
CA GLU A 223 19.84 -2.24 6.51
C GLU A 223 19.36 -1.94 5.09
N LEU A 224 18.07 -1.64 4.94
CA LEU A 224 17.50 -1.22 3.64
C LEU A 224 18.08 0.11 3.18
N ALA A 225 18.21 1.09 4.07
CA ALA A 225 18.78 2.39 3.75
C ALA A 225 20.23 2.27 3.30
N VAL A 226 21.05 1.46 3.99
CA VAL A 226 22.44 1.18 3.61
C VAL A 226 22.50 0.52 2.23
N PHE A 227 21.67 -0.48 1.96
CA PHE A 227 21.59 -1.15 0.67
C PHE A 227 21.18 -0.18 -0.45
N LEU A 228 20.11 0.59 -0.25
CA LEU A 228 19.57 1.52 -1.25
C LEU A 228 20.53 2.67 -1.55
N ALA A 229 21.19 3.21 -0.53
CA ALA A 229 22.17 4.29 -0.67
C ALA A 229 23.31 3.97 -1.64
N ALA A 230 23.63 2.70 -1.82
CA ALA A 230 24.67 2.24 -2.72
C ALA A 230 24.20 1.99 -4.17
N GLN A 231 22.89 2.13 -4.45
CA GLN A 231 22.33 1.76 -5.75
C GLN A 231 22.36 2.92 -6.75
N PRO A 232 23.05 2.80 -7.91
CA PRO A 232 23.11 3.87 -8.90
C PRO A 232 21.74 4.28 -9.46
N TRP A 233 20.82 3.34 -9.62
CA TRP A 233 19.45 3.63 -10.13
C TRP A 233 18.63 4.52 -9.20
N LEU A 234 19.02 4.64 -7.92
CA LEU A 234 18.37 5.55 -6.98
C LEU A 234 18.39 7.00 -7.48
N GLY A 235 19.41 7.37 -8.26
CA GLY A 235 19.51 8.68 -8.89
C GLY A 235 18.45 8.98 -9.97
N GLU A 236 17.71 7.99 -10.43
CA GLU A 236 16.61 8.13 -11.42
C GLU A 236 15.24 8.20 -10.75
N LEU A 237 15.15 7.81 -9.48
CA LEU A 237 13.91 7.84 -8.69
C LEU A 237 13.54 9.27 -8.30
N LYS A 238 12.23 9.59 -8.27
CA LYS A 238 11.76 10.91 -7.78
C LYS A 238 11.57 10.90 -6.27
N THR A 239 10.94 9.86 -5.73
CA THR A 239 10.63 9.76 -4.31
C THR A 239 11.08 8.41 -3.76
N LEU A 240 11.90 8.46 -2.72
CA LEU A 240 12.17 7.33 -1.84
C LEU A 240 11.45 7.57 -0.52
N ASP A 241 10.62 6.61 -0.11
CA ASP A 241 9.86 6.64 1.12
C ASP A 241 10.25 5.44 2.01
N LEU A 242 10.93 5.73 3.12
CA LEU A 242 11.33 4.79 4.15
C LEU A 242 10.69 5.15 5.50
N SER A 243 9.57 5.84 5.45
CA SER A 243 8.82 6.29 6.62
C SER A 243 8.21 5.13 7.41
N MET A 244 7.72 5.44 8.60
CA MET A 244 6.99 4.52 9.48
C MET A 244 7.87 3.39 10.07
N GLY A 245 9.17 3.38 9.78
CA GLY A 245 10.07 2.29 10.16
C GLY A 245 10.99 2.64 11.32
N THR A 246 12.01 1.81 11.49
CA THR A 246 12.96 1.89 12.60
C THR A 246 14.27 2.58 12.24
N ILE A 247 14.29 3.40 11.18
CA ILE A 247 15.51 4.04 10.68
C ILE A 247 16.17 4.90 11.75
N GLY A 248 17.46 4.68 11.96
CA GLY A 248 18.28 5.44 12.88
C GLY A 248 19.50 6.06 12.21
N ASP A 249 20.52 6.34 13.01
CA ASP A 249 21.73 7.05 12.57
C ASP A 249 22.52 6.27 11.50
N VAL A 250 22.50 4.94 11.53
CA VAL A 250 23.25 4.11 10.59
C VAL A 250 22.70 4.25 9.17
N GLY A 251 21.39 4.07 9.00
CA GLY A 251 20.73 4.23 7.70
C GLY A 251 20.74 5.66 7.22
N ALA A 252 20.49 6.61 8.13
CA ALA A 252 20.51 8.04 7.84
C ALA A 252 21.88 8.53 7.36
N GLN A 253 22.97 8.08 7.98
CA GLN A 253 24.33 8.42 7.55
C GLN A 253 24.64 7.85 6.17
N ALA A 254 24.23 6.60 5.89
CA ALA A 254 24.43 6.01 4.57
C ALA A 254 23.69 6.79 3.46
N LEU A 255 22.46 7.23 3.72
CA LEU A 255 21.68 8.06 2.79
C LEU A 255 22.32 9.45 2.59
N LEU A 256 22.82 10.08 3.67
CA LEU A 256 23.49 11.37 3.61
C LEU A 256 24.76 11.33 2.73
N ASP A 257 25.52 10.24 2.84
CA ASP A 257 26.78 10.06 2.10
C ASP A 257 26.56 9.62 0.64
N SER A 258 25.35 9.15 0.31
CA SER A 258 25.04 8.67 -1.03
C SER A 258 25.05 9.80 -2.07
N PRO A 259 25.79 9.64 -3.18
CA PRO A 259 25.74 10.61 -4.28
C PRO A 259 24.38 10.57 -5.01
N TYR A 260 23.64 9.47 -4.92
CA TYR A 260 22.41 9.23 -5.65
C TYR A 260 21.17 9.84 -4.97
N VAL A 261 21.17 9.91 -3.63
CA VAL A 261 20.10 10.55 -2.85
C VAL A 261 19.93 12.02 -3.20
N LYS A 262 21.02 12.69 -3.59
CA LYS A 262 21.02 14.13 -3.93
C LYS A 262 20.19 14.48 -5.16
N THR A 263 19.82 13.51 -5.98
CA THR A 263 19.02 13.71 -7.19
C THR A 263 17.54 13.41 -6.99
N LEU A 264 17.16 12.87 -5.84
CA LEU A 264 15.75 12.70 -5.47
C LEU A 264 15.03 14.06 -5.43
N GLN A 265 13.73 14.06 -5.64
CA GLN A 265 12.86 15.19 -5.33
C GLN A 265 12.43 15.14 -3.86
N THR A 266 12.12 13.94 -3.36
CA THR A 266 11.69 13.74 -1.97
C THR A 266 12.35 12.48 -1.38
N LEU A 267 12.84 12.61 -0.16
CA LEU A 267 13.24 11.55 0.74
C LEU A 267 12.35 11.65 1.98
N ASP A 268 11.49 10.65 2.20
CA ASP A 268 10.63 10.59 3.37
C ASP A 268 11.18 9.58 4.38
N LEU A 269 11.47 10.08 5.57
CA LEU A 269 11.97 9.33 6.72
C LEU A 269 11.11 9.58 7.95
N SER A 270 9.85 9.99 7.79
CA SER A 270 8.93 10.26 8.90
C SER A 270 8.78 9.03 9.79
N HIS A 271 8.58 9.22 11.08
CA HIS A 271 8.65 8.20 12.12
C HIS A 271 10.02 7.52 12.13
N HIS A 272 10.98 8.13 12.82
CA HIS A 272 12.39 7.74 12.75
C HIS A 272 13.08 7.89 14.12
N TYR A 273 14.22 7.21 14.29
CA TYR A 273 15.08 7.22 15.48
C TYR A 273 16.42 7.91 15.20
N ILE A 274 16.43 8.94 14.35
CA ILE A 274 17.65 9.68 13.92
C ILE A 274 17.94 10.78 14.93
N GLY A 275 19.19 10.85 15.40
CA GLY A 275 19.64 11.90 16.32
C GLY A 275 19.65 13.29 15.68
N ASP A 276 19.47 14.34 16.49
CA ASP A 276 19.32 15.74 16.07
C ASP A 276 20.44 16.24 15.15
N ASP A 277 21.70 15.89 15.46
CA ASP A 277 22.86 16.32 14.66
C ASP A 277 22.77 15.79 13.23
N LEU A 278 22.30 14.57 13.05
CA LEU A 278 22.17 13.95 11.74
C LEU A 278 20.93 14.41 11.00
N GLN A 279 19.81 14.64 11.70
CA GLN A 279 18.63 15.29 11.13
C GLN A 279 19.00 16.67 10.53
N ASN A 280 19.79 17.48 11.27
CA ASN A 280 20.23 18.78 10.80
C ASN A 280 21.10 18.69 9.54
N LYS A 281 21.95 17.67 9.43
CA LYS A 281 22.74 17.40 8.21
C LYS A 281 21.85 16.95 7.05
N LEU A 282 20.90 16.04 7.28
CA LEU A 282 19.97 15.57 6.26
C LEU A 282 19.15 16.72 5.65
N LYS A 283 18.73 17.70 6.47
CA LYS A 283 18.03 18.91 6.02
C LYS A 283 18.87 19.79 5.06
N THR A 284 20.18 19.56 4.94
CA THR A 284 21.05 20.27 3.98
C THR A 284 21.09 19.62 2.60
N LEU A 285 20.51 18.42 2.44
CA LEU A 285 20.42 17.77 1.14
C LEU A 285 19.61 18.63 0.14
N PRO A 286 19.92 18.56 -1.16
CA PRO A 286 19.25 19.37 -2.17
C PRO A 286 17.80 18.93 -2.44
N CYS A 287 17.39 17.75 -1.99
CA CYS A 287 16.02 17.24 -2.09
C CYS A 287 15.18 17.66 -0.89
N ARG A 288 13.85 17.55 -1.00
CA ARG A 288 12.95 17.67 0.15
C ARG A 288 13.14 16.45 1.06
N VAL A 289 13.63 16.67 2.27
CA VAL A 289 13.69 15.63 3.30
C VAL A 289 12.54 15.83 4.29
N VAL A 290 11.74 14.80 4.52
CA VAL A 290 10.67 14.78 5.51
C VAL A 290 11.18 13.99 6.71
N LEU A 291 11.13 14.61 7.89
CA LEU A 291 11.63 14.08 9.17
C LEU A 291 10.60 14.37 10.27
N ASP A 292 9.33 14.14 9.92
CA ASP A 292 8.25 14.32 10.87
C ASP A 292 8.20 13.13 11.85
N ASP A 293 7.63 13.34 13.03
CA ASP A 293 7.40 12.31 14.04
C ASP A 293 8.70 11.59 14.52
N PRO A 294 9.69 12.34 15.06
CA PRO A 294 10.89 11.72 15.64
C PRO A 294 10.54 10.89 16.89
N GLN A 295 11.12 9.69 16.99
CA GLN A 295 10.93 8.77 18.08
C GLN A 295 12.17 8.73 18.98
N ASP A 296 11.98 8.41 20.27
CA ASP A 296 13.06 8.26 21.23
C ASP A 296 13.15 6.79 21.71
N ALA A 297 14.23 6.11 21.33
CA ALA A 297 14.49 4.75 21.77
C ALA A 297 14.77 4.63 23.28
N GLU A 298 15.19 5.73 23.97
CA GLU A 298 15.40 5.71 25.41
C GLU A 298 14.09 5.50 26.19
N GLU A 299 12.95 5.93 25.61
CA GLU A 299 11.62 5.71 26.20
C GLU A 299 11.18 4.23 26.15
N THR A 300 11.86 3.40 25.35
CA THR A 300 11.53 2.00 25.08
C THR A 300 12.69 1.05 25.43
N ASP A 301 13.51 1.38 26.41
CA ASP A 301 14.67 0.59 26.85
C ASP A 301 15.70 0.29 25.72
N GLY A 302 15.74 1.12 24.70
CA GLY A 302 16.62 0.99 23.53
C GLY A 302 16.02 0.27 22.32
N ASP A 303 14.80 -0.24 22.45
CA ASP A 303 14.10 -0.87 21.33
C ASP A 303 13.50 0.16 20.37
N ARG A 304 13.39 -0.23 19.11
CA ARG A 304 12.75 0.59 18.06
C ARG A 304 11.57 -0.17 17.48
N TYR A 305 10.46 0.51 17.34
CA TYR A 305 9.22 -0.07 16.82
C TYR A 305 8.80 0.62 15.52
N VAL A 306 8.19 -0.14 14.63
CA VAL A 306 7.52 0.39 13.45
C VAL A 306 6.27 1.18 13.87
N GLU A 307 5.80 2.08 13.02
CA GLU A 307 4.63 2.90 13.32
C GLU A 307 3.34 2.08 13.40
N VAL A 308 3.22 1.07 12.53
CA VAL A 308 2.01 0.25 12.41
C VAL A 308 2.38 -1.23 12.44
N ALA A 309 1.94 -1.93 13.49
CA ALA A 309 2.10 -3.38 13.64
C ALA A 309 0.75 -4.07 13.82
N GLU A 310 -0.18 -3.42 14.54
CA GLU A 310 -1.55 -3.87 14.79
C GLU A 310 -2.58 -3.03 14.06
#